data_a40ad4ecf671a82fcc24a9d4bbb2ce7e
#
_entry.id   a40ad4ecf671a82fcc24a9d4bbb2ce7e
#
_cell.length_a   1.000
_cell.length_b   1.000
_cell.length_c   1.000
_cell.angle_alpha   90.00
_cell.angle_beta   90.00
_cell.angle_gamma   90.00
#
_symmetry.space_group_name_H-M   'P 1'
#
loop_
_entity.id
_entity.type
_entity.pdbx_description
1 polymer ?
#
loop_
_entity_poly.entity_id
_entity_poly.type
_entity_poly.pdbx_seq_one_letter_code
_entity_poly.pdbx_strand_id
1 'polypeptide(L)'
;MIIKEIKIKNFRSYYGDKNVFNFSDGLTLILGENGDGKTTFFEALQWLFNTTIDKGSLEHISEMRKSKLEVGEHDEVSVFMSFEHNGLKSVEKSFTFERTGENSFKVGPLSFRGYETNGAEREQVSGKRLIDRCYDAFIQRFSMFKGESELNVFNDKTALKQLVDKFSD
;
A
#
# COMPACT_ATOMS: atom_id res chain seq x y z
N MET A 1 -10.47 -10.01 -6.07
CA MET A 1 -9.02 -9.69 -6.03
C MET A 1 -8.40 -10.46 -4.87
N ILE A 2 -7.29 -11.16 -5.09
CA ILE A 2 -6.55 -11.92 -4.08
C ILE A 2 -5.14 -11.35 -4.01
N ILE A 3 -4.78 -10.75 -2.87
CA ILE A 3 -3.42 -10.21 -2.66
C ILE A 3 -2.46 -11.38 -2.50
N LYS A 4 -1.33 -11.34 -3.20
CA LYS A 4 -0.28 -12.37 -3.16
C LYS A 4 0.96 -11.91 -2.41
N GLU A 5 1.41 -10.69 -2.64
CA GLU A 5 2.62 -10.14 -2.04
C GLU A 5 2.49 -8.65 -1.80
N ILE A 6 3.07 -8.16 -0.70
CA ILE A 6 3.25 -6.75 -0.41
C ILE A 6 4.72 -6.52 -0.06
N LYS A 7 5.34 -5.50 -0.65
CA LYS A 7 6.70 -5.04 -0.30
C LYS A 7 6.65 -3.59 0.13
N ILE A 8 7.31 -3.29 1.25
CA ILE A 8 7.36 -1.94 1.82
C ILE A 8 8.83 -1.54 1.98
N LYS A 9 9.22 -0.42 1.35
CA LYS A 9 10.58 0.11 1.41
C LYS A 9 10.59 1.51 2.01
N ASN A 10 11.38 1.69 3.06
CA ASN A 10 11.64 2.98 3.71
C ASN A 10 10.39 3.77 4.11
N PHE A 11 9.27 3.10 4.37
CA PHE A 11 8.01 3.73 4.75
C PHE A 11 7.83 3.73 6.27
N ARG A 12 7.90 4.90 6.90
CA ARG A 12 7.72 5.10 8.36
C ARG A 12 8.58 4.15 9.20
N SER A 13 7.98 3.19 9.92
CA SER A 13 8.74 2.21 10.72
C SER A 13 9.42 1.10 9.90
N TYR A 14 9.07 0.94 8.63
CA TYR A 14 9.69 -0.04 7.73
C TYR A 14 10.94 0.52 7.08
N TYR A 15 12.09 0.15 7.63
CA TYR A 15 13.41 0.53 7.13
C TYR A 15 13.93 -0.50 6.12
N GLY A 16 14.54 -0.02 5.01
CA GLY A 16 15.17 -0.86 4.00
C GLY A 16 14.16 -1.52 3.05
N ASP A 17 14.65 -2.50 2.30
CA ASP A 17 13.95 -3.15 1.19
C ASP A 17 13.54 -4.60 1.47
N LYS A 18 13.80 -5.12 2.68
CA LYS A 18 13.56 -6.52 3.06
C LYS A 18 12.19 -6.78 3.69
N ASN A 19 11.32 -5.77 3.74
CA ASN A 19 9.99 -5.92 4.33
C ASN A 19 9.02 -6.48 3.29
N VAL A 20 9.01 -7.80 3.16
CA VAL A 20 8.23 -8.56 2.19
C VAL A 20 7.22 -9.44 2.92
N PHE A 21 5.95 -9.31 2.53
CA PHE A 21 4.82 -10.06 3.09
C PHE A 21 4.18 -10.89 2.00
N ASN A 22 4.17 -12.21 2.17
CA ASN A 22 3.53 -13.14 1.26
C ASN A 22 2.23 -13.65 1.85
N PHE A 23 1.19 -13.74 1.04
CA PHE A 23 -0.14 -14.12 1.45
C PHE A 23 -0.56 -15.41 0.74
N SER A 24 -1.19 -16.31 1.48
CA SER A 24 -1.91 -17.45 0.93
C SER A 24 -3.37 -17.09 0.66
N ASP A 25 -4.08 -17.97 -0.05
CA ASP A 25 -5.51 -17.81 -0.27
C ASP A 25 -6.29 -17.93 1.05
N GLY A 26 -7.33 -17.12 1.20
CA GLY A 26 -8.20 -17.10 2.36
C GLY A 26 -7.93 -15.95 3.34
N LEU A 27 -8.22 -16.16 4.61
CA LEU A 27 -8.06 -15.16 5.67
C LEU A 27 -6.61 -15.05 6.10
N THR A 28 -6.07 -13.85 6.08
CA THR A 28 -4.76 -13.54 6.66
C THR A 28 -4.92 -12.71 7.92
N LEU A 29 -4.37 -13.19 9.03
CA LEU A 29 -4.35 -12.49 10.31
C LEU A 29 -2.94 -11.97 10.58
N ILE A 30 -2.81 -10.64 10.78
CA ILE A 30 -1.55 -9.99 11.12
C ILE A 30 -1.50 -9.78 12.63
N LEU A 31 -0.65 -10.56 13.29
CA LEU A 31 -0.43 -10.49 14.73
C LEU A 31 0.91 -9.82 15.05
N GLY A 32 1.00 -9.23 16.22
CA GLY A 32 2.20 -8.61 16.76
C GLY A 32 1.87 -7.75 17.97
N GLU A 33 2.88 -7.38 18.74
CA GLU A 33 2.75 -6.47 19.88
C GLU A 33 2.54 -5.02 19.46
N ASN A 34 2.23 -4.15 20.41
CA ASN A 34 2.13 -2.71 20.15
C ASN A 34 3.52 -2.18 19.78
N GLY A 35 3.62 -1.51 18.63
CA GLY A 35 4.90 -1.03 18.11
C GLY A 35 5.52 -1.88 16.98
N ASP A 36 5.05 -3.11 16.76
CA ASP A 36 5.60 -4.02 15.73
C ASP A 36 5.30 -3.61 14.28
N GLY A 37 4.80 -2.42 14.08
CA GLY A 37 4.55 -1.90 12.73
C GLY A 37 3.21 -2.30 12.09
N LYS A 38 2.29 -2.96 12.83
CA LYS A 38 0.96 -3.32 12.29
C LYS A 38 0.21 -2.11 11.74
N THR A 39 0.16 -1.04 12.51
CA THR A 39 -0.47 0.22 12.10
C THR A 39 0.18 0.77 10.85
N THR A 40 1.52 0.79 10.79
CA THR A 40 2.28 1.27 9.63
C THR A 40 2.03 0.39 8.40
N PHE A 41 1.84 -0.92 8.57
CA PHE A 41 1.44 -1.80 7.46
C PHE A 41 0.11 -1.36 6.83
N PHE A 42 -0.91 -1.12 7.64
CA PHE A 42 -2.20 -0.61 7.15
C PHE A 42 -2.09 0.78 6.53
N GLU A 43 -1.29 1.67 7.12
CA GLU A 43 -1.04 3.00 6.58
C GLU A 43 -0.33 2.94 5.21
N ALA A 44 0.59 2.00 5.02
CA ALA A 44 1.24 1.77 3.74
C ALA A 44 0.23 1.32 2.67
N LEU A 45 -0.70 0.43 3.03
CA LEU A 45 -1.78 0.01 2.12
C LEU A 45 -2.77 1.14 1.84
N GLN A 46 -3.18 1.90 2.85
CA GLN A 46 -4.05 3.07 2.66
C GLN A 46 -3.39 4.10 1.73
N TRP A 47 -2.08 4.31 1.89
CA TRP A 47 -1.33 5.18 0.99
C TRP A 47 -1.28 4.63 -0.44
N LEU A 48 -1.07 3.32 -0.61
CA LEU A 48 -1.08 2.67 -1.92
C LEU A 48 -2.44 2.82 -2.62
N PHE A 49 -3.53 2.64 -1.89
CA PHE A 49 -4.90 2.72 -2.44
C PHE A 49 -5.39 4.15 -2.63
N ASN A 50 -4.79 5.14 -1.97
CA ASN A 50 -5.17 6.53 -2.17
C ASN A 50 -4.66 7.04 -3.52
N THR A 51 -5.56 7.14 -4.49
CA THR A 51 -5.24 7.55 -5.86
C THR A 51 -5.27 9.07 -6.07
N THR A 52 -5.54 9.86 -5.03
CA THR A 52 -5.65 11.34 -5.10
C THR A 52 -4.36 12.08 -4.75
N ILE A 53 -3.35 11.40 -4.18
CA ILE A 53 -2.09 12.01 -3.76
C ILE A 53 -1.15 12.14 -4.97
N ASP A 54 -0.69 13.35 -5.23
CA ASP A 54 0.20 13.70 -6.36
C ASP A 54 1.65 13.98 -5.96
N LYS A 55 1.95 14.03 -4.66
CA LYS A 55 3.29 14.30 -4.11
C LYS A 55 3.68 13.30 -3.04
N GLY A 56 4.99 13.04 -2.92
CA GLY A 56 5.57 12.36 -1.77
C GLY A 56 5.46 13.24 -0.51
N SER A 57 5.52 12.61 0.66
CA SER A 57 5.50 13.31 1.94
C SER A 57 6.68 12.91 2.81
N LEU A 58 7.28 13.89 3.50
CA LEU A 58 8.38 13.67 4.45
C LEU A 58 7.98 12.76 5.60
N GLU A 59 6.71 12.78 6.00
CA GLU A 59 6.18 11.93 7.08
C GLU A 59 6.10 10.45 6.71
N HIS A 60 6.11 10.12 5.42
CA HIS A 60 6.14 8.73 4.94
C HIS A 60 7.53 8.12 4.94
N ILE A 61 8.59 8.93 5.04
CA ILE A 61 9.97 8.43 5.01
C ILE A 61 10.34 7.83 6.37
N SER A 62 10.99 6.68 6.36
CA SER A 62 11.52 6.05 7.56
C SER A 62 12.52 6.99 8.27
N GLU A 63 12.29 7.28 9.56
CA GLU A 63 13.19 8.09 10.37
C GLU A 63 14.57 7.45 10.49
N MET A 64 14.63 6.10 10.58
CA MET A 64 15.90 5.38 10.57
C MET A 64 16.65 5.57 9.26
N ARG A 65 15.94 5.61 8.11
CA ARG A 65 16.60 5.87 6.82
C ARG A 65 17.09 7.31 6.73
N LYS A 66 16.28 8.27 7.15
CA LYS A 66 16.69 9.69 7.22
C LYS A 66 17.99 9.87 8.01
N SER A 67 18.11 9.21 9.17
CA SER A 67 19.29 9.33 10.03
C SER A 67 20.57 8.74 9.43
N LYS A 68 20.44 7.74 8.55
CA LYS A 68 21.58 7.04 7.92
C LYS A 68 21.98 7.61 6.56
N LEU A 69 21.16 8.48 5.98
CA LEU A 69 21.47 9.08 4.68
C LEU A 69 22.46 10.21 4.85
N GLU A 70 23.51 10.26 4.04
CA GLU A 70 24.45 11.38 4.02
C GLU A 70 23.87 12.56 3.20
N VAL A 71 24.42 13.77 3.45
CA VAL A 71 24.00 14.96 2.67
C VAL A 71 24.39 14.78 1.21
N GLY A 72 23.43 14.98 0.30
CA GLY A 72 23.57 14.73 -1.12
C GLY A 72 23.19 13.32 -1.56
N GLU A 73 23.01 12.39 -0.63
CA GLU A 73 22.48 11.07 -0.96
C GLU A 73 20.96 11.09 -1.14
N HIS A 74 20.50 10.18 -1.95
CA HIS A 74 19.06 9.96 -2.22
C HIS A 74 18.68 8.51 -2.07
N ASP A 75 17.40 8.27 -1.78
CA ASP A 75 16.81 6.94 -1.74
C ASP A 75 15.33 7.05 -2.14
N GLU A 76 14.60 5.98 -1.98
CA GLU A 76 13.22 5.85 -2.41
C GLU A 76 12.34 5.29 -1.28
N VAL A 77 11.13 5.82 -1.19
CA VAL A 77 10.01 5.19 -0.48
C VAL A 77 9.17 4.47 -1.51
N SER A 78 8.85 3.20 -1.28
CA SER A 78 7.94 2.47 -2.15
C SER A 78 7.05 1.50 -1.40
N VAL A 79 5.84 1.32 -1.91
CA VAL A 79 4.90 0.27 -1.55
C VAL A 79 4.47 -0.44 -2.81
N PHE A 80 4.75 -1.72 -2.87
CA PHE A 80 4.41 -2.61 -3.97
C PHE A 80 3.39 -3.64 -3.52
N MET A 81 2.45 -3.98 -4.39
CA MET A 81 1.48 -5.05 -4.18
C MET A 81 1.30 -5.85 -5.46
N SER A 82 1.43 -7.17 -5.37
CA SER A 82 0.95 -8.08 -6.41
C SER A 82 -0.34 -8.76 -6.00
N PHE A 83 -1.22 -8.96 -6.94
CA PHE A 83 -2.54 -9.54 -6.71
C PHE A 83 -3.08 -10.25 -7.96
N GLU A 84 -4.00 -11.15 -7.73
CA GLU A 84 -4.73 -11.84 -8.79
C GLU A 84 -6.14 -11.28 -8.93
N HIS A 85 -6.47 -10.84 -10.12
CA HIS A 85 -7.80 -10.40 -10.53
C HIS A 85 -7.90 -10.50 -12.06
N ASN A 86 -8.52 -11.59 -12.55
CA ASN A 86 -8.48 -11.92 -13.98
C ASN A 86 -7.04 -11.91 -14.53
N GLY A 87 -6.16 -12.71 -13.91
CA GLY A 87 -4.74 -12.77 -14.15
C GLY A 87 -3.91 -11.98 -13.15
N LEU A 88 -2.60 -12.24 -13.15
CA LEU A 88 -1.66 -11.62 -12.23
C LEU A 88 -1.42 -10.14 -12.59
N LYS A 89 -1.56 -9.29 -11.60
CA LYS A 89 -1.37 -7.84 -11.69
C LYS A 89 -0.48 -7.36 -10.56
N SER A 90 0.14 -6.21 -10.75
CA SER A 90 0.86 -5.54 -9.66
C SER A 90 0.77 -4.03 -9.78
N VAL A 91 0.89 -3.36 -8.65
CA VAL A 91 0.98 -1.91 -8.55
C VAL A 91 2.13 -1.52 -7.65
N GLU A 92 2.76 -0.41 -7.96
CA GLU A 92 3.81 0.19 -7.16
C GLU A 92 3.62 1.69 -7.09
N LYS A 93 3.61 2.19 -5.88
CA LYS A 93 3.59 3.61 -5.58
C LYS A 93 4.89 3.99 -4.92
N SER A 94 5.59 4.98 -5.46
CA SER A 94 6.91 5.37 -4.96
C SER A 94 7.19 6.86 -5.16
N PHE A 95 8.14 7.37 -4.38
CA PHE A 95 8.77 8.66 -4.60
C PHE A 95 10.21 8.63 -4.12
N THR A 96 11.06 9.42 -4.74
CA THR A 96 12.45 9.60 -4.32
C THR A 96 12.55 10.71 -3.29
N PHE A 97 13.57 10.66 -2.45
CA PHE A 97 13.94 11.73 -1.53
C PHE A 97 15.45 11.86 -1.46
N GLU A 98 15.92 13.07 -1.17
CA GLU A 98 17.32 13.45 -1.07
C GLU A 98 17.54 14.19 0.25
N ARG A 99 18.64 13.90 0.95
CA ARG A 99 19.07 14.70 2.08
C ARG A 99 19.83 15.92 1.58
N THR A 100 19.27 17.11 1.75
CA THR A 100 19.82 18.37 1.25
C THR A 100 20.63 19.16 2.29
N GLY A 101 20.56 18.75 3.56
CA GLY A 101 21.27 19.37 4.66
C GLY A 101 21.16 18.56 5.93
N GLU A 102 21.65 19.08 7.05
CA GLU A 102 21.68 18.34 8.32
C GLU A 102 20.30 17.83 8.74
N ASN A 103 19.26 18.66 8.66
CA ASN A 103 17.88 18.32 8.99
C ASN A 103 16.90 18.63 7.86
N SER A 104 17.38 18.69 6.63
CA SER A 104 16.54 19.04 5.48
C SER A 104 16.54 17.95 4.42
N PHE A 105 15.35 17.71 3.85
CA PHE A 105 15.12 16.73 2.80
C PHE A 105 14.27 17.33 1.70
N LYS A 106 14.57 16.94 0.48
CA LYS A 106 13.76 17.23 -0.71
C LYS A 106 13.04 15.97 -1.15
N VAL A 107 11.78 16.10 -1.49
CA VAL A 107 10.92 14.99 -1.94
C VAL A 107 10.65 15.18 -3.42
N GLY A 108 10.80 14.09 -4.17
CA GLY A 108 10.50 14.03 -5.60
C GLY A 108 9.02 13.82 -5.90
N PRO A 109 8.66 13.82 -7.18
CA PRO A 109 7.30 13.54 -7.61
C PRO A 109 6.90 12.10 -7.30
N LEU A 110 5.60 11.89 -7.16
CA LEU A 110 5.02 10.57 -6.95
C LEU A 110 4.97 9.80 -8.28
N SER A 111 5.40 8.56 -8.24
CA SER A 111 5.23 7.58 -9.31
C SER A 111 4.18 6.54 -8.88
N PHE A 112 3.18 6.28 -9.72
CA PHE A 112 2.20 5.23 -9.46
C PHE A 112 2.03 4.38 -10.72
N ARG A 113 2.74 3.27 -10.77
CA ARG A 113 2.80 2.33 -11.90
C ARG A 113 1.98 1.09 -11.61
N GLY A 114 1.35 0.57 -12.64
CA GLY A 114 0.71 -0.73 -12.65
C GLY A 114 1.30 -1.63 -13.71
N TYR A 115 1.17 -2.93 -13.53
CA TYR A 115 1.55 -3.94 -14.50
C TYR A 115 0.47 -5.01 -14.58
N GLU A 116 0.10 -5.37 -15.78
CA GLU A 116 -0.81 -6.49 -16.05
C GLU A 116 -0.23 -7.38 -17.14
N THR A 117 -0.58 -8.67 -17.06
CA THR A 117 -0.16 -9.64 -18.07
C THR A 117 -1.28 -9.77 -19.09
N ASN A 118 -0.96 -9.52 -20.34
CA ASN A 118 -1.86 -9.69 -21.48
C ASN A 118 -1.28 -10.79 -22.38
N GLY A 119 -1.81 -12.01 -22.26
CA GLY A 119 -1.20 -13.17 -22.90
C GLY A 119 0.19 -13.49 -22.30
N ALA A 120 1.24 -13.48 -23.13
CA ALA A 120 2.63 -13.70 -22.72
C ALA A 120 3.38 -12.40 -22.39
N GLU A 121 2.82 -11.24 -22.66
CA GLU A 121 3.46 -9.94 -22.48
C GLU A 121 3.02 -9.28 -21.18
N ARG A 122 3.99 -8.65 -20.51
CA ARG A 122 3.76 -7.80 -19.32
C ARG A 122 3.69 -6.35 -19.78
N GLU A 123 2.52 -5.74 -19.63
CA GLU A 123 2.26 -4.36 -20.02
C GLU A 123 2.28 -3.43 -18.81
N GLN A 124 2.94 -2.28 -18.96
CA GLN A 124 2.89 -1.22 -17.96
C GLN A 124 1.67 -0.34 -18.19
N VAL A 125 0.88 -0.14 -17.14
CA VAL A 125 -0.33 0.68 -17.14
C VAL A 125 -0.28 1.70 -15.98
N SER A 126 -1.24 2.60 -15.92
CA SER A 126 -1.39 3.49 -14.77
C SER A 126 -1.81 2.70 -13.52
N GLY A 127 -1.03 2.79 -12.46
CA GLY A 127 -1.36 2.17 -11.16
C GLY A 127 -2.70 2.65 -10.61
N LYS A 128 -3.00 3.97 -10.76
CA LYS A 128 -4.29 4.53 -10.40
C LYS A 128 -5.45 3.83 -11.12
N ARG A 129 -5.38 3.76 -12.44
CA ARG A 129 -6.43 3.09 -13.25
C ARG A 129 -6.59 1.62 -12.90
N LEU A 130 -5.48 0.95 -12.60
CA LEU A 130 -5.51 -0.46 -12.23
C LEU A 130 -6.20 -0.67 -10.89
N ILE A 131 -5.88 0.16 -9.89
CA ILE A 131 -6.55 0.13 -8.59
C ILE A 131 -8.03 0.46 -8.74
N ASP A 132 -8.38 1.56 -9.39
CA ASP A 132 -9.77 1.99 -9.56
C ASP A 132 -10.63 0.91 -10.24
N ARG A 133 -10.03 0.12 -11.15
CA ARG A 133 -10.71 -0.98 -11.86
C ARG A 133 -10.83 -2.26 -11.04
N CYS A 134 -9.81 -2.60 -10.28
CA CYS A 134 -9.70 -3.89 -9.61
C CYS A 134 -10.09 -3.85 -8.14
N TYR A 135 -10.15 -2.67 -7.54
CA TYR A 135 -10.32 -2.49 -6.12
C TYR A 135 -11.25 -1.33 -5.82
N ASP A 136 -12.54 -1.63 -5.86
CA ASP A 136 -13.60 -0.68 -5.53
C ASP A 136 -13.42 -0.09 -4.11
N ALA A 137 -13.61 1.22 -3.97
CA ALA A 137 -13.51 1.92 -2.69
C ALA A 137 -14.43 1.33 -1.60
N PHE A 138 -15.55 0.74 -1.99
CA PHE A 138 -16.45 0.03 -1.07
C PHE A 138 -15.77 -1.23 -0.52
N ILE A 139 -15.14 -2.05 -1.38
CA ILE A 139 -14.40 -3.25 -0.97
C ILE A 139 -13.21 -2.87 -0.09
N GLN A 140 -12.50 -1.77 -0.38
CA GLN A 140 -11.41 -1.27 0.45
C GLN A 140 -11.86 -1.05 1.90
N ARG A 141 -13.00 -0.42 2.10
CA ARG A 141 -13.54 -0.10 3.41
C ARG A 141 -13.88 -1.33 4.24
N PHE A 142 -14.26 -2.45 3.60
CA PHE A 142 -14.72 -3.66 4.27
C PHE A 142 -13.74 -4.82 4.24
N SER A 143 -12.65 -4.72 3.48
CA SER A 143 -11.63 -5.77 3.39
C SER A 143 -10.40 -5.54 4.28
N MET A 144 -10.27 -4.35 4.86
CA MET A 144 -9.14 -3.99 5.73
C MET A 144 -9.64 -3.34 7.01
N PHE A 145 -9.43 -4.02 8.13
CA PHE A 145 -9.83 -3.53 9.45
C PHE A 145 -8.60 -3.17 10.29
N LYS A 146 -8.55 -1.93 10.75
CA LYS A 146 -7.51 -1.41 11.64
C LYS A 146 -8.03 -1.39 13.08
N GLY A 147 -7.95 -2.54 13.76
CA GLY A 147 -8.29 -2.66 15.17
C GLY A 147 -9.79 -2.73 15.48
N GLU A 148 -10.12 -2.82 16.77
CA GLU A 148 -11.48 -3.07 17.25
C GLU A 148 -12.48 -1.94 16.96
N SER A 149 -12.03 -0.70 16.84
CA SER A 149 -12.88 0.45 16.61
C SER A 149 -13.52 0.48 15.21
N GLU A 150 -12.97 -0.25 14.25
CA GLU A 150 -13.49 -0.32 12.88
C GLU A 150 -14.44 -1.51 12.67
N LEU A 151 -14.57 -2.42 13.64
CA LEU A 151 -15.51 -3.54 13.62
C LEU A 151 -16.98 -3.13 13.77
N ASN A 152 -17.27 -1.84 13.91
CA ASN A 152 -18.63 -1.30 13.92
C ASN A 152 -19.45 -1.57 12.65
N VAL A 153 -18.83 -2.12 11.61
CA VAL A 153 -19.54 -2.61 10.41
C VAL A 153 -20.63 -3.63 10.75
N PHE A 154 -20.42 -4.46 11.77
CA PHE A 154 -21.43 -5.43 12.21
C PHE A 154 -22.61 -4.81 12.95
N ASN A 155 -22.48 -3.57 13.41
CA ASN A 155 -23.55 -2.81 14.04
C ASN A 155 -24.36 -1.95 13.04
N ASP A 156 -23.84 -1.77 11.82
CA ASP A 156 -24.53 -1.05 10.75
C ASP A 156 -25.26 -2.05 9.82
N LYS A 157 -26.57 -2.21 10.07
CA LYS A 157 -27.44 -3.10 9.26
C LYS A 157 -27.45 -2.73 7.77
N THR A 158 -27.21 -1.46 7.44
CA THR A 158 -27.17 -0.97 6.06
C THR A 158 -25.90 -1.41 5.36
N ALA A 159 -24.77 -1.37 6.04
CA ALA A 159 -23.48 -1.81 5.51
C ALA A 159 -23.48 -3.33 5.25
N LEU A 160 -24.05 -4.11 6.16
CA LEU A 160 -24.16 -5.57 6.00
C LEU A 160 -25.05 -5.93 4.81
N LYS A 161 -26.17 -5.22 4.62
CA LYS A 161 -27.06 -5.43 3.47
C LYS A 161 -26.36 -5.12 2.15
N GLN A 162 -25.65 -3.99 2.07
CA GLN A 162 -24.89 -3.61 0.88
C GLN A 162 -23.76 -4.60 0.55
N LEU A 163 -23.12 -5.19 1.57
CA LEU A 163 -22.14 -6.27 1.40
C LEU A 163 -22.79 -7.51 0.79
N VAL A 164 -23.92 -7.97 1.35
CA VAL A 164 -24.64 -9.14 0.85
C VAL A 164 -25.11 -8.93 -0.58
N ASP A 165 -25.71 -7.78 -0.88
CA ASP A 165 -26.22 -7.44 -2.21
C ASP A 165 -25.09 -7.44 -3.28
N LYS A 166 -23.86 -7.03 -2.90
CA LYS A 166 -22.73 -6.94 -3.83
C LYS A 166 -21.97 -8.26 -4.05
N PHE A 167 -22.12 -9.22 -3.15
CA PHE A 167 -21.54 -10.56 -3.29
C PHE A 167 -22.55 -11.64 -3.71
N SER A 168 -23.83 -11.25 -3.96
CA SER A 168 -24.90 -12.16 -4.38
C SER A 168 -25.11 -12.21 -5.90
N ASP A 169 -24.44 -11.34 -6.64
CA ASP A 169 -24.38 -11.29 -8.11
C ASP A 169 -23.06 -11.94 -8.62
#